data_f4b1638c537c972d2a5890f95514c0c1
#
_entry.id   f4b1638c537c972d2a5890f95514c0c1
#
_cell.length_a   1.000
_cell.length_b   1.000
_cell.length_c   1.000
_cell.angle_alpha   90.00
_cell.angle_beta   90.00
_cell.angle_gamma   90.00
#
_symmetry.space_group_name_H-M   'P 1'
#
loop_
_entity.id
_entity.type
_entity.pdbx_description
1 polymer ?
#
loop_
_entity_poly.entity_id
_entity_poly.type
_entity_poly.pdbx_seq_one_letter_code
_entity_poly.pdbx_strand_id
1 'polypeptide(L)'
;MFTLLLPLLALAAQPAAAQPDSTPSSTAIEHATPAVPVAPDTPPYVALVTDLGTITLRLEDKRAPVTAANFLHYVDTKRMDGFKFYRSTKSWGPASRLVQAGNRGDARRNYPPIKHEPTTATGLTNCDGALSMARLNPGDATTDFFLLLSDIKGFDADAVGGDGAGFAVFGEIVGGREVAEAIFNAPISPTAGEGVMVGQMLEPQVTIKTARRVSAPADAPAGCVVKTP
;
A
#
# COMPACT_ATOMS: atom_id res chain seq x y z
N MET A 1 -16.39 54.22 -37.39
CA MET A 1 -15.43 55.34 -37.52
C MET A 1 -15.34 55.99 -36.14
N PHE A 2 -14.31 55.63 -35.38
CA PHE A 2 -13.77 56.50 -34.32
C PHE A 2 -12.36 56.02 -34.03
N THR A 3 -11.44 56.86 -34.46
CA THR A 3 -10.00 56.71 -34.34
C THR A 3 -9.62 57.27 -32.97
N LEU A 4 -8.89 56.53 -32.10
CA LEU A 4 -8.25 57.09 -30.95
C LEU A 4 -6.74 56.85 -30.99
N LEU A 5 -6.02 57.97 -30.98
CA LEU A 5 -4.57 58.10 -30.97
C LEU A 5 -3.97 57.63 -29.62
N LEU A 6 -2.85 56.94 -29.69
CA LEU A 6 -1.93 56.75 -28.57
C LEU A 6 -0.98 57.95 -28.45
N PRO A 7 -0.62 58.39 -27.24
CA PRO A 7 0.58 59.18 -27.05
C PRO A 7 1.79 58.34 -26.68
N LEU A 8 2.88 58.60 -27.40
CA LEU A 8 4.25 58.12 -27.17
C LEU A 8 4.82 58.83 -25.93
N LEU A 9 5.23 58.06 -24.90
CA LEU A 9 5.95 58.63 -23.75
C LEU A 9 7.43 58.26 -23.84
N ALA A 10 8.26 59.29 -23.84
CA ALA A 10 9.71 59.21 -23.97
C ALA A 10 10.37 58.65 -22.69
N LEU A 11 11.30 57.72 -22.86
CA LEU A 11 12.14 57.14 -21.84
C LEU A 11 13.34 58.02 -21.55
N ALA A 12 13.41 58.61 -20.36
CA ALA A 12 14.58 59.38 -19.91
C ALA A 12 15.55 58.41 -19.19
N ALA A 13 16.79 58.37 -19.65
CA ALA A 13 17.88 57.64 -19.03
C ALA A 13 18.40 58.34 -17.79
N GLN A 14 18.52 57.65 -16.65
CA GLN A 14 19.22 58.10 -15.45
C GLN A 14 20.61 57.44 -15.35
N PRO A 15 21.64 58.14 -14.88
CA PRO A 15 22.99 57.60 -14.73
C PRO A 15 23.10 56.72 -13.48
N ALA A 16 23.86 55.64 -13.60
CA ALA A 16 24.19 54.69 -12.56
C ALA A 16 25.05 55.31 -11.45
N ALA A 17 24.58 55.19 -10.19
CA ALA A 17 25.40 55.46 -9.02
C ALA A 17 26.17 54.23 -8.63
N ALA A 18 27.48 54.37 -8.43
CA ALA A 18 28.38 53.30 -7.95
C ALA A 18 28.08 52.94 -6.50
N GLN A 19 27.89 51.63 -6.23
CA GLN A 19 27.79 51.10 -4.89
C GLN A 19 29.17 50.59 -4.41
N PRO A 20 29.51 50.78 -3.12
CA PRO A 20 30.75 50.25 -2.60
C PRO A 20 30.63 48.75 -2.31
N ASP A 21 31.68 48.03 -2.67
CA ASP A 21 31.94 46.60 -2.34
C ASP A 21 31.89 46.39 -0.83
N SER A 22 30.90 45.65 -0.40
CA SER A 22 30.87 45.00 0.92
C SER A 22 30.71 43.52 0.74
N THR A 23 31.83 42.79 0.76
CA THR A 23 31.88 41.34 0.85
C THR A 23 31.35 40.90 2.21
N PRO A 24 30.26 40.14 2.29
CA PRO A 24 29.94 39.44 3.54
C PRO A 24 30.70 38.13 3.55
N SER A 25 31.55 37.97 4.59
CA SER A 25 32.18 36.72 4.96
C SER A 25 31.07 35.67 5.19
N SER A 26 30.90 34.77 4.25
CA SER A 26 29.97 33.65 4.37
C SER A 26 30.58 32.60 5.29
N THR A 27 30.24 32.68 6.57
CA THR A 27 30.38 31.54 7.47
C THR A 27 29.37 30.48 7.02
N ALA A 28 29.82 29.50 6.25
CA ALA A 28 29.02 28.35 5.90
C ALA A 28 28.61 27.63 7.19
N ILE A 29 27.38 27.82 7.59
CA ILE A 29 26.74 26.95 8.58
C ILE A 29 26.49 25.64 7.84
N GLU A 30 27.40 24.68 8.07
CA GLU A 30 27.25 23.30 7.63
C GLU A 30 26.00 22.76 8.34
N HIS A 31 24.87 22.78 7.61
CA HIS A 31 23.66 22.11 8.04
C HIS A 31 23.98 20.61 8.00
N ALA A 32 24.37 20.07 9.15
CA ALA A 32 24.40 18.63 9.35
C ALA A 32 23.00 18.11 9.03
N THR A 33 22.83 17.50 7.86
CA THR A 33 21.62 16.74 7.50
C THR A 33 21.43 15.72 8.63
N PRO A 34 20.29 15.75 9.36
CA PRO A 34 20.05 14.75 10.38
C PRO A 34 20.16 13.38 9.72
N ALA A 35 21.05 12.53 10.26
CA ALA A 35 21.21 11.16 9.80
C ALA A 35 19.82 10.50 9.85
N VAL A 36 19.28 10.16 8.69
CA VAL A 36 18.06 9.35 8.60
C VAL A 36 18.37 8.08 9.37
N PRO A 37 17.60 7.72 10.42
CA PRO A 37 17.83 6.49 11.14
C PRO A 37 17.86 5.35 10.13
N VAL A 38 18.95 4.63 10.02
CA VAL A 38 19.03 3.40 9.24
C VAL A 38 17.98 2.47 9.81
N ALA A 39 16.95 2.16 9.04
CA ALA A 39 15.93 1.23 9.46
C ALA A 39 16.63 -0.07 9.92
N PRO A 40 16.24 -0.66 11.05
CA PRO A 40 16.84 -1.91 11.50
C PRO A 40 16.69 -2.96 10.39
N ASP A 41 17.68 -3.84 10.23
CA ASP A 41 17.67 -4.92 9.23
C ASP A 41 16.49 -5.90 9.40
N THR A 42 15.79 -5.80 10.52
CA THR A 42 14.61 -6.61 10.84
C THR A 42 13.38 -6.06 10.10
N PRO A 43 12.67 -6.89 9.33
CA PRO A 43 11.46 -6.47 8.63
C PRO A 43 10.38 -6.01 9.64
N PRO A 44 9.51 -5.07 9.26
CA PRO A 44 8.40 -4.64 10.12
C PRO A 44 7.36 -5.74 10.28
N TYR A 45 6.82 -5.86 11.50
CA TYR A 45 5.69 -6.73 11.81
C TYR A 45 4.47 -5.91 12.23
N VAL A 46 3.28 -6.37 11.84
CA VAL A 46 2.01 -5.71 12.15
C VAL A 46 1.01 -6.76 12.64
N ALA A 47 0.38 -6.48 13.78
CA ALA A 47 -0.76 -7.24 14.27
C ALA A 47 -2.07 -6.56 13.87
N LEU A 48 -2.94 -7.31 13.19
CA LEU A 48 -4.32 -6.95 12.90
C LEU A 48 -5.21 -7.65 13.93
N VAL A 49 -5.72 -6.92 14.91
CA VAL A 49 -6.68 -7.44 15.89
C VAL A 49 -8.08 -7.33 15.29
N THR A 50 -8.73 -8.45 15.08
CA THR A 50 -10.07 -8.53 14.47
C THR A 50 -11.13 -9.00 15.44
N ASP A 51 -12.40 -9.06 14.99
CA ASP A 51 -13.49 -9.67 15.75
C ASP A 51 -13.28 -11.18 15.99
N LEU A 52 -12.50 -11.85 15.14
CA LEU A 52 -12.28 -13.31 15.18
C LEU A 52 -10.91 -13.71 15.75
N GLY A 53 -10.06 -12.75 16.08
CA GLY A 53 -8.70 -13.01 16.60
C GLY A 53 -7.67 -12.09 15.97
N THR A 54 -6.38 -12.41 16.16
CA THR A 54 -5.27 -11.60 15.70
C THR A 54 -4.54 -12.29 14.55
N ILE A 55 -4.28 -11.55 13.48
CA ILE A 55 -3.40 -11.96 12.37
C ILE A 55 -2.12 -11.16 12.48
N THR A 56 -0.96 -11.83 12.45
CA THR A 56 0.35 -11.17 12.45
C THR A 56 0.96 -11.26 11.05
N LEU A 57 1.38 -10.11 10.54
CA LEU A 57 1.97 -9.94 9.22
C LEU A 57 3.44 -9.57 9.35
N ARG A 58 4.29 -10.12 8.49
CA ARG A 58 5.64 -9.64 8.19
C ARG A 58 5.61 -8.87 6.90
N LEU A 59 6.26 -7.70 6.84
CA LEU A 59 6.28 -6.87 5.64
C LEU A 59 7.65 -6.95 4.95
N GLU A 60 7.64 -6.88 3.63
CA GLU A 60 8.82 -6.92 2.76
C GLU A 60 9.26 -5.49 2.37
N ASP A 61 9.58 -4.67 3.37
CA ASP A 61 9.91 -3.24 3.22
C ASP A 61 11.17 -2.98 2.38
N LYS A 62 12.06 -3.96 2.24
CA LYS A 62 13.26 -3.86 1.40
C LYS A 62 12.96 -4.19 -0.07
N ARG A 63 12.02 -5.10 -0.34
CA ARG A 63 11.68 -5.56 -1.69
C ARG A 63 10.54 -4.78 -2.31
N ALA A 64 9.53 -4.44 -1.50
CA ALA A 64 8.36 -3.67 -1.91
C ALA A 64 8.22 -2.40 -1.03
N PRO A 65 9.22 -1.47 -1.07
CA PRO A 65 9.30 -0.35 -0.16
C PRO A 65 8.13 0.63 -0.27
N VAL A 66 7.62 0.89 -1.45
CA VAL A 66 6.51 1.84 -1.65
C VAL A 66 5.22 1.27 -1.07
N THR A 67 4.93 0.00 -1.36
CA THR A 67 3.71 -0.67 -0.91
C THR A 67 3.73 -0.92 0.59
N ALA A 68 4.85 -1.39 1.14
CA ALA A 68 5.02 -1.59 2.58
C ALA A 68 4.92 -0.26 3.35
N ALA A 69 5.55 0.82 2.84
CA ALA A 69 5.48 2.14 3.47
C ALA A 69 4.05 2.69 3.46
N ASN A 70 3.29 2.53 2.37
CA ASN A 70 1.88 2.91 2.31
C ASN A 70 1.05 2.18 3.37
N PHE A 71 1.18 0.87 3.46
CA PHE A 71 0.46 0.07 4.45
C PHE A 71 0.81 0.51 5.88
N LEU A 72 2.10 0.68 6.18
CA LEU A 72 2.58 1.16 7.47
C LEU A 72 2.07 2.56 7.81
N HIS A 73 1.93 3.44 6.82
CA HIS A 73 1.38 4.78 7.03
C HIS A 73 -0.07 4.73 7.55
N TYR A 74 -0.91 3.82 7.02
CA TYR A 74 -2.26 3.60 7.56
C TYR A 74 -2.24 3.01 8.98
N VAL A 75 -1.29 2.11 9.28
CA VAL A 75 -1.10 1.53 10.62
C VAL A 75 -0.67 2.59 11.63
N ASP A 76 0.40 3.34 11.33
CA ASP A 76 1.01 4.33 12.23
C ASP A 76 0.07 5.50 12.53
N THR A 77 -0.73 5.91 11.55
CA THR A 77 -1.74 6.96 11.71
C THR A 77 -3.08 6.43 12.24
N LYS A 78 -3.17 5.13 12.56
CA LYS A 78 -4.37 4.46 13.07
C LYS A 78 -5.59 4.55 12.12
N ARG A 79 -5.37 4.90 10.86
CA ARG A 79 -6.46 4.98 9.86
C ARG A 79 -7.01 3.60 9.48
N MET A 80 -6.24 2.54 9.73
CA MET A 80 -6.69 1.17 9.48
C MET A 80 -7.69 0.66 10.53
N ASP A 81 -7.78 1.31 11.70
CA ASP A 81 -8.75 0.95 12.72
C ASP A 81 -10.19 1.14 12.17
N GLY A 82 -10.99 0.10 12.29
CA GLY A 82 -12.34 0.05 11.75
C GLY A 82 -12.44 -0.35 10.27
N PHE A 83 -11.33 -0.62 9.57
CA PHE A 83 -11.38 -1.30 8.28
C PHE A 83 -11.98 -2.69 8.44
N LYS A 84 -12.45 -3.26 7.34
CA LYS A 84 -13.17 -4.53 7.40
C LYS A 84 -12.62 -5.51 6.39
N PHE A 85 -12.54 -6.77 6.77
CA PHE A 85 -12.60 -7.86 5.81
C PHE A 85 -14.04 -7.91 5.31
N TYR A 86 -14.21 -7.64 4.04
CA TYR A 86 -15.54 -7.48 3.44
C TYR A 86 -15.82 -8.52 2.36
N ARG A 87 -14.80 -9.25 1.88
CA ARG A 87 -14.90 -10.22 0.80
C ARG A 87 -14.12 -11.48 1.10
N SER A 88 -14.72 -12.62 0.76
CA SER A 88 -14.10 -13.93 0.73
C SER A 88 -14.43 -14.59 -0.60
N THR A 89 -13.46 -15.15 -1.31
CA THR A 89 -13.71 -15.66 -2.65
C THR A 89 -12.82 -16.83 -3.08
N LYS A 90 -13.39 -17.66 -3.96
CA LYS A 90 -12.75 -18.75 -4.71
C LYS A 90 -12.83 -18.50 -6.22
N SER A 91 -13.00 -17.25 -6.67
CA SER A 91 -13.40 -16.92 -8.05
C SER A 91 -12.39 -17.28 -9.13
N TRP A 92 -11.13 -17.50 -8.79
CA TRP A 92 -10.08 -17.90 -9.75
C TRP A 92 -9.83 -19.41 -9.78
N GLY A 93 -10.86 -20.20 -9.51
CA GLY A 93 -10.84 -21.65 -9.47
C GLY A 93 -10.99 -22.21 -8.05
N PRO A 94 -11.34 -23.49 -7.91
CA PRO A 94 -11.65 -24.10 -6.62
C PRO A 94 -10.46 -24.13 -5.64
N ALA A 95 -9.24 -24.05 -6.16
CA ALA A 95 -8.01 -23.97 -5.37
C ALA A 95 -7.62 -22.54 -4.99
N SER A 96 -8.23 -21.50 -5.61
CA SER A 96 -7.88 -20.10 -5.36
C SER A 96 -8.71 -19.56 -4.20
N ARG A 97 -8.03 -19.24 -3.10
CA ARG A 97 -8.66 -18.82 -1.84
C ARG A 97 -8.04 -17.51 -1.36
N LEU A 98 -8.86 -16.50 -1.10
CA LEU A 98 -8.40 -15.25 -0.50
C LEU A 98 -9.48 -14.57 0.32
N VAL A 99 -9.07 -13.70 1.23
CA VAL A 99 -9.91 -12.73 1.92
C VAL A 99 -9.41 -11.33 1.62
N GLN A 100 -10.31 -10.38 1.40
CA GLN A 100 -9.98 -9.00 1.06
C GLN A 100 -10.51 -8.05 2.11
N ALA A 101 -9.66 -7.08 2.48
CA ALA A 101 -9.95 -6.05 3.47
C ALA A 101 -9.60 -4.66 2.95
N GLY A 102 -10.11 -3.64 3.63
CA GLY A 102 -9.85 -2.24 3.34
C GLY A 102 -10.99 -1.34 3.79
N ASN A 103 -11.03 -0.13 3.25
CA ASN A 103 -12.11 0.83 3.54
C ASN A 103 -13.25 0.80 2.50
N ARG A 104 -13.20 -0.09 1.53
CA ARG A 104 -14.17 -0.22 0.43
C ARG A 104 -14.39 1.08 -0.36
N GLY A 105 -13.31 1.82 -0.61
CA GLY A 105 -13.36 2.99 -1.47
C GLY A 105 -13.93 4.27 -0.81
N ASP A 106 -14.02 4.35 0.54
CA ASP A 106 -14.26 5.66 1.18
C ASP A 106 -13.07 6.59 0.95
N ALA A 107 -13.14 7.37 -0.14
CA ALA A 107 -12.05 8.23 -0.59
C ALA A 107 -11.58 9.23 0.49
N ARG A 108 -12.45 9.58 1.47
CA ARG A 108 -12.08 10.49 2.57
C ARG A 108 -11.04 9.89 3.51
N ARG A 109 -10.91 8.58 3.51
CA ARG A 109 -9.93 7.83 4.33
C ARG A 109 -8.69 7.42 3.55
N ASN A 110 -8.65 7.66 2.24
CA ASN A 110 -7.52 7.30 1.41
C ASN A 110 -6.40 8.36 1.47
N TYR A 111 -5.17 7.88 1.46
CA TYR A 111 -4.03 8.63 0.99
C TYR A 111 -3.96 8.55 -0.54
N PRO A 112 -3.14 9.40 -1.18
CA PRO A 112 -2.96 9.32 -2.63
C PRO A 112 -2.57 7.92 -3.08
N PRO A 113 -2.97 7.50 -4.30
CA PRO A 113 -2.56 6.24 -4.88
C PRO A 113 -1.04 6.10 -4.97
N ILE A 114 -0.56 4.86 -4.91
CA ILE A 114 0.87 4.56 -4.91
C ILE A 114 1.33 3.94 -6.22
N LYS A 115 2.63 4.13 -6.54
CA LYS A 115 3.28 3.44 -7.64
C LYS A 115 3.17 1.93 -7.45
N HIS A 116 2.84 1.22 -8.53
CA HIS A 116 2.79 -0.24 -8.54
C HIS A 116 4.20 -0.85 -8.48
N GLU A 117 4.36 -1.89 -7.68
CA GLU A 117 5.59 -2.68 -7.53
C GLU A 117 5.31 -4.14 -7.98
N PRO A 118 5.45 -4.45 -9.27
CA PRO A 118 5.12 -5.77 -9.79
C PRO A 118 6.08 -6.85 -9.25
N THR A 119 5.60 -8.09 -9.19
CA THR A 119 6.39 -9.23 -8.68
C THR A 119 7.67 -9.49 -9.49
N THR A 120 7.71 -9.11 -10.76
CA THR A 120 8.93 -9.16 -11.60
C THR A 120 10.02 -8.19 -11.15
N ALA A 121 9.64 -7.03 -10.56
CA ALA A 121 10.60 -6.06 -10.04
C ALA A 121 11.03 -6.38 -8.60
N THR A 122 10.10 -6.89 -7.78
CA THR A 122 10.34 -7.16 -6.36
C THR A 122 10.97 -8.52 -6.09
N GLY A 123 10.83 -9.48 -7.01
CA GLY A 123 11.20 -10.88 -6.80
C GLY A 123 10.30 -11.60 -5.79
N LEU A 124 9.15 -11.03 -5.47
CA LEU A 124 8.12 -11.65 -4.63
C LEU A 124 7.12 -12.46 -5.47
N THR A 125 6.25 -13.23 -4.83
CA THR A 125 5.25 -14.07 -5.52
C THR A 125 3.97 -14.20 -4.70
N ASN A 126 2.84 -14.35 -5.40
CA ASN A 126 1.51 -14.54 -4.82
C ASN A 126 1.30 -16.02 -4.40
N CYS A 127 2.02 -16.43 -3.37
CA CYS A 127 1.93 -17.76 -2.77
C CYS A 127 0.95 -17.80 -1.60
N ASP A 128 0.71 -19.00 -1.06
CA ASP A 128 -0.13 -19.20 0.12
C ASP A 128 0.42 -18.45 1.33
N GLY A 129 -0.41 -17.60 1.94
CA GLY A 129 -0.02 -16.70 3.03
C GLY A 129 0.39 -15.29 2.57
N ALA A 130 0.55 -15.03 1.28
CA ALA A 130 0.95 -13.72 0.80
C ALA A 130 -0.05 -12.62 1.13
N LEU A 131 0.50 -11.45 1.45
CA LEU A 131 -0.21 -10.17 1.60
C LEU A 131 0.02 -9.34 0.34
N SER A 132 -1.04 -9.02 -0.38
CA SER A 132 -0.96 -8.33 -1.67
C SER A 132 -1.91 -7.15 -1.74
N MET A 133 -1.53 -6.13 -2.51
CA MET A 133 -2.28 -4.89 -2.64
C MET A 133 -3.35 -5.02 -3.73
N ALA A 134 -4.61 -4.72 -3.37
CA ALA A 134 -5.70 -4.68 -4.33
C ALA A 134 -5.66 -3.39 -5.16
N ARG A 135 -6.04 -3.48 -6.43
CA ARG A 135 -6.08 -2.38 -7.39
C ARG A 135 -7.10 -2.62 -8.50
N LEU A 136 -7.49 -1.58 -9.20
CA LEU A 136 -8.13 -1.66 -10.51
C LEU A 136 -7.04 -1.62 -11.60
N ASN A 137 -6.32 -0.50 -11.74
CA ASN A 137 -5.20 -0.38 -12.67
C ASN A 137 -3.87 -0.28 -11.92
N PRO A 138 -2.72 -0.59 -12.53
CA PRO A 138 -1.41 -0.32 -11.96
C PRO A 138 -1.27 1.16 -11.58
N GLY A 139 -0.98 1.43 -10.30
CA GLY A 139 -0.89 2.80 -9.77
C GLY A 139 -2.15 3.34 -9.10
N ASP A 140 -3.26 2.59 -9.07
CA ASP A 140 -4.52 3.00 -8.40
C ASP A 140 -4.62 2.53 -6.94
N ALA A 141 -3.68 1.73 -6.48
CA ALA A 141 -3.73 1.12 -5.15
C ALA A 141 -3.69 2.18 -4.03
N THR A 142 -4.56 2.03 -3.02
CA THR A 142 -4.64 2.92 -1.85
C THR A 142 -4.64 2.15 -0.54
N THR A 143 -5.79 1.57 -0.15
CA THR A 143 -6.01 0.96 1.17
C THR A 143 -6.28 -0.53 1.11
N ASP A 144 -6.90 -1.01 0.03
CA ASP A 144 -7.46 -2.34 -0.02
C ASP A 144 -6.38 -3.37 -0.31
N PHE A 145 -6.38 -4.42 0.47
CA PHE A 145 -5.42 -5.53 0.37
C PHE A 145 -6.14 -6.87 0.50
N PHE A 146 -5.44 -7.93 0.15
CA PHE A 146 -5.94 -9.28 0.37
C PHE A 146 -4.85 -10.20 0.93
N LEU A 147 -5.31 -11.18 1.69
CA LEU A 147 -4.51 -12.28 2.19
C LEU A 147 -4.84 -13.53 1.36
N LEU A 148 -3.83 -14.13 0.78
CA LEU A 148 -3.98 -15.37 0.04
C LEU A 148 -3.95 -16.55 1.03
N LEU A 149 -4.84 -17.50 0.79
CA LEU A 149 -4.96 -18.75 1.55
C LEU A 149 -4.71 -19.97 0.67
N SER A 150 -4.08 -19.71 -0.46
CA SER A 150 -3.56 -20.69 -1.43
C SER A 150 -2.60 -20.00 -2.39
N ASP A 151 -1.83 -20.75 -3.14
CA ASP A 151 -1.06 -20.23 -4.27
C ASP A 151 -1.99 -19.71 -5.35
N ILE A 152 -1.80 -18.44 -5.77
CA ILE A 152 -2.52 -17.85 -6.91
C ILE A 152 -1.49 -17.26 -7.88
N LYS A 153 -0.73 -18.11 -8.54
CA LYS A 153 0.36 -17.71 -9.46
C LYS A 153 -0.12 -16.80 -10.60
N GLY A 154 -1.39 -16.90 -10.99
CA GLY A 154 -2.01 -15.97 -11.95
C GLY A 154 -2.06 -14.51 -11.50
N PHE A 155 -1.75 -14.23 -10.23
CA PHE A 155 -1.64 -12.88 -9.67
C PHE A 155 -0.22 -12.29 -9.77
N ASP A 156 0.77 -13.10 -10.13
CA ASP A 156 2.12 -12.59 -10.41
C ASP A 156 2.13 -11.79 -11.71
N ALA A 157 3.02 -10.82 -11.82
CA ALA A 157 3.25 -10.10 -13.06
C ALA A 157 3.74 -11.07 -14.14
N ASP A 158 3.35 -10.79 -15.39
CA ASP A 158 3.62 -11.61 -16.58
C ASP A 158 3.04 -13.05 -16.50
N ALA A 159 2.13 -13.31 -15.57
CA ALA A 159 1.42 -14.59 -15.52
C ALA A 159 0.53 -14.76 -16.75
N VAL A 160 0.49 -15.98 -17.30
CA VAL A 160 -0.38 -16.32 -18.43
C VAL A 160 -1.85 -16.10 -18.05
N GLY A 161 -2.57 -15.31 -18.85
CA GLY A 161 -3.98 -14.99 -18.61
C GLY A 161 -4.22 -13.86 -17.61
N GLY A 162 -3.17 -13.24 -17.07
CA GLY A 162 -3.23 -12.03 -16.26
C GLY A 162 -3.24 -10.75 -17.11
N ASP A 163 -3.24 -9.60 -16.44
CA ASP A 163 -3.15 -8.28 -17.07
C ASP A 163 -1.71 -7.82 -17.36
N GLY A 164 -0.74 -8.69 -17.16
CA GLY A 164 0.70 -8.42 -17.30
C GLY A 164 1.33 -7.70 -16.11
N ALA A 165 0.58 -6.94 -15.32
CA ALA A 165 1.10 -6.19 -14.19
C ALA A 165 1.00 -6.96 -12.86
N GLY A 166 0.04 -7.87 -12.72
CA GLY A 166 -0.21 -8.64 -11.50
C GLY A 166 -0.56 -7.78 -10.29
N PHE A 167 -0.51 -8.37 -9.10
CA PHE A 167 -0.73 -7.67 -7.84
C PHE A 167 0.58 -7.57 -7.05
N ALA A 168 0.80 -6.40 -6.43
CA ALA A 168 2.00 -6.14 -5.66
C ALA A 168 1.97 -6.93 -4.34
N VAL A 169 2.85 -7.91 -4.20
CA VAL A 169 3.11 -8.60 -2.93
C VAL A 169 4.02 -7.72 -2.09
N PHE A 170 3.68 -7.55 -0.80
CA PHE A 170 4.47 -6.71 0.10
C PHE A 170 4.62 -7.28 1.50
N GLY A 171 4.23 -8.52 1.72
CA GLY A 171 4.34 -9.21 3.00
C GLY A 171 3.64 -10.57 3.00
N GLU A 172 3.51 -11.13 4.17
CA GLU A 172 2.88 -12.43 4.40
C GLU A 172 2.39 -12.63 5.82
N ILE A 173 1.51 -13.62 6.00
CA ILE A 173 1.00 -14.05 7.29
C ILE A 173 2.10 -14.86 8.00
N VAL A 174 2.47 -14.46 9.22
CA VAL A 174 3.43 -15.17 10.07
C VAL A 174 2.81 -15.64 11.40
N GLY A 175 1.55 -15.30 11.64
CA GLY A 175 0.79 -15.77 12.80
C GLY A 175 -0.71 -15.55 12.60
N GLY A 176 -1.57 -16.32 13.28
CA GLY A 176 -3.01 -16.20 13.17
C GLY A 176 -3.58 -16.68 11.84
N ARG A 177 -2.93 -17.66 11.19
CA ARG A 177 -3.43 -18.26 9.95
C ARG A 177 -4.86 -18.80 10.12
N GLU A 178 -5.14 -19.43 11.24
CA GLU A 178 -6.45 -19.96 11.62
C GLU A 178 -7.53 -18.86 11.69
N VAL A 179 -7.15 -17.64 12.04
CA VAL A 179 -8.06 -16.48 12.04
C VAL A 179 -8.40 -16.07 10.61
N ALA A 180 -7.42 -16.02 9.71
CA ALA A 180 -7.64 -15.74 8.29
C ALA A 180 -8.53 -16.83 7.64
N GLU A 181 -8.35 -18.11 8.01
CA GLU A 181 -9.20 -19.22 7.60
C GLU A 181 -10.63 -19.09 8.16
N ALA A 182 -10.79 -18.67 9.42
CA ALA A 182 -12.10 -18.41 10.00
C ALA A 182 -12.83 -17.28 9.26
N ILE A 183 -12.12 -16.20 8.88
CA ILE A 183 -12.67 -15.12 8.04
C ILE A 183 -13.09 -15.66 6.67
N PHE A 184 -12.26 -16.51 6.06
CA PHE A 184 -12.56 -17.07 4.75
C PHE A 184 -13.82 -17.94 4.76
N ASN A 185 -14.05 -18.67 5.84
CA ASN A 185 -15.20 -19.56 6.02
C ASN A 185 -16.43 -18.87 6.65
N ALA A 186 -16.33 -17.57 6.97
CA ALA A 186 -17.46 -16.80 7.50
C ALA A 186 -18.60 -16.68 6.47
N PRO A 187 -19.84 -16.47 6.93
CA PRO A 187 -21.00 -16.36 6.03
C PRO A 187 -20.83 -15.27 4.98
N ILE A 188 -21.27 -15.56 3.77
CA ILE A 188 -21.31 -14.62 2.65
C ILE A 188 -22.76 -14.35 2.25
N SER A 189 -23.05 -13.12 1.85
CA SER A 189 -24.33 -12.74 1.26
C SER A 189 -24.44 -13.30 -0.16
N PRO A 190 -25.52 -14.01 -0.51
CA PRO A 190 -25.68 -14.53 -1.86
C PRO A 190 -25.96 -13.46 -2.92
N THR A 191 -26.36 -12.25 -2.49
CA THR A 191 -26.82 -11.19 -3.39
C THR A 191 -26.00 -9.90 -3.28
N ALA A 192 -25.25 -9.68 -2.19
CA ALA A 192 -24.43 -8.49 -2.03
C ALA A 192 -23.19 -8.54 -2.95
N GLY A 193 -22.75 -7.34 -3.36
CA GLY A 193 -21.62 -7.14 -4.27
C GLY A 193 -22.08 -6.55 -5.60
N GLU A 194 -21.13 -6.23 -6.45
CA GLU A 194 -21.35 -5.71 -7.79
C GLU A 194 -20.51 -6.51 -8.80
N GLY A 195 -21.08 -6.75 -9.99
CA GLY A 195 -20.40 -7.47 -11.05
C GLY A 195 -19.89 -8.84 -10.60
N VAL A 196 -18.63 -9.10 -10.80
CA VAL A 196 -17.97 -10.38 -10.43
C VAL A 196 -17.90 -10.64 -8.94
N MET A 197 -18.18 -9.65 -8.10
CA MET A 197 -18.13 -9.78 -6.63
C MET A 197 -19.47 -10.19 -6.00
N VAL A 198 -20.54 -10.31 -6.78
CA VAL A 198 -21.84 -10.82 -6.27
C VAL A 198 -21.65 -12.20 -5.68
N GLY A 199 -22.19 -12.41 -4.46
CA GLY A 199 -22.05 -13.69 -3.74
C GLY A 199 -20.68 -13.95 -3.13
N GLN A 200 -19.84 -12.90 -2.97
CA GLN A 200 -18.53 -13.00 -2.35
C GLN A 200 -18.37 -12.06 -1.14
N MET A 201 -19.39 -11.29 -0.83
CA MET A 201 -19.33 -10.30 0.25
C MET A 201 -19.65 -10.97 1.59
N LEU A 202 -18.75 -10.78 2.58
CA LEU A 202 -18.97 -11.27 3.95
C LEU A 202 -20.16 -10.56 4.60
N GLU A 203 -21.02 -11.34 5.25
CA GLU A 203 -22.18 -10.83 5.99
C GLU A 203 -22.43 -11.68 7.24
N PRO A 204 -22.09 -11.17 8.46
CA PRO A 204 -21.50 -9.86 8.72
C PRO A 204 -20.03 -9.75 8.28
N GLN A 205 -19.59 -8.51 7.99
CA GLN A 205 -18.18 -8.21 7.73
C GLN A 205 -17.38 -8.32 9.02
N VAL A 206 -16.10 -8.74 8.93
CA VAL A 206 -15.20 -8.86 10.07
C VAL A 206 -14.39 -7.58 10.25
N THR A 207 -14.50 -6.94 11.41
CA THR A 207 -13.84 -5.65 11.67
C THR A 207 -12.40 -5.83 12.11
N ILE A 208 -11.48 -5.06 11.54
CA ILE A 208 -10.14 -4.82 12.07
C ILE A 208 -10.28 -3.77 13.18
N LYS A 209 -10.28 -4.21 14.44
CA LYS A 209 -10.43 -3.31 15.60
C LYS A 209 -9.24 -2.38 15.73
N THR A 210 -8.04 -2.95 15.57
CA THR A 210 -6.79 -2.18 15.58
C THR A 210 -5.76 -2.84 14.69
N ALA A 211 -4.88 -2.00 14.09
CA ALA A 211 -3.67 -2.42 13.40
C ALA A 211 -2.48 -1.72 14.05
N ARG A 212 -1.48 -2.47 14.53
CA ARG A 212 -0.31 -1.91 15.24
C ARG A 212 0.97 -2.63 14.86
N ARG A 213 2.08 -1.88 14.83
CA ARG A 213 3.41 -2.50 14.77
C ARG A 213 3.64 -3.32 16.03
N VAL A 214 4.27 -4.47 15.86
CA VAL A 214 4.64 -5.39 16.94
C VAL A 214 6.07 -5.88 16.74
N SER A 215 6.65 -6.48 17.77
CA SER A 215 7.93 -7.18 17.67
C SER A 215 7.77 -8.45 16.84
N ALA A 216 8.88 -8.92 16.26
CA ALA A 216 8.91 -10.21 15.57
C ALA A 216 8.41 -11.33 16.50
N PRO A 217 7.49 -12.19 16.06
CA PRO A 217 7.16 -13.41 16.79
C PRO A 217 8.40 -14.32 16.90
N ALA A 218 8.57 -14.97 18.06
CA ALA A 218 9.72 -15.86 18.29
C ALA A 218 9.77 -17.01 17.27
N ASP A 219 8.60 -17.50 16.86
CA ASP A 219 8.43 -18.64 15.96
C ASP A 219 7.89 -18.24 14.58
N ALA A 220 8.27 -17.06 14.08
CA ALA A 220 7.85 -16.62 12.75
C ALA A 220 8.31 -17.65 11.69
N PRO A 221 7.40 -18.20 10.89
CA PRO A 221 7.77 -19.21 9.89
C PRO A 221 8.64 -18.59 8.79
N ALA A 222 9.44 -19.43 8.14
CA ALA A 222 10.04 -19.05 6.87
C ALA A 222 8.91 -18.82 5.86
N GLY A 223 8.93 -17.66 5.18
CA GLY A 223 7.90 -17.32 4.22
C GLY A 223 8.10 -17.93 2.85
N CYS A 224 7.02 -17.90 2.07
CA CYS A 224 7.03 -18.34 0.67
C CYS A 224 7.11 -17.19 -0.33
N VAL A 225 6.92 -15.94 0.12
CA VAL A 225 6.77 -14.79 -0.79
C VAL A 225 8.04 -14.42 -1.54
N VAL A 226 9.21 -14.75 -1.01
CA VAL A 226 10.49 -14.56 -1.70
C VAL A 226 10.70 -15.73 -2.68
N LYS A 227 10.77 -15.40 -3.99
CA LYS A 227 11.11 -16.42 -5.00
C LYS A 227 12.52 -16.94 -4.72
N THR A 228 12.62 -18.26 -4.49
CA THR A 228 13.92 -18.91 -4.50
C THR A 228 14.45 -18.93 -5.94
N PRO A 229 15.73 -18.60 -6.17
CA PRO A 229 16.34 -18.60 -7.51
C PRO A 229 16.24 -19.97 -8.19
#